data_5cd657320631c4ba53b8eef1bc8ccade
#
_entry.id   5cd657320631c4ba53b8eef1bc8ccade
#
_cell.length_a   1.000
_cell.length_b   1.000
_cell.length_c   1.000
_cell.angle_alpha   90.00
_cell.angle_beta   90.00
_cell.angle_gamma   90.00
#
_symmetry.space_group_name_H-M   'P 1'
#
loop_
_entity.id
_entity.type
_entity.pdbx_description
1 polymer ?
#
loop_
_entity_poly.entity_id
_entity_poly.type
_entity_poly.pdbx_seq_one_letter_code
_entity_poly.pdbx_strand_id
1 'polypeptide(L)'
;LQNQYRIGLSRLERVVRERMTTQDLEGISPQSLINIKPVTAAVKEFFGSSQLSQFMDQNNPLGELTHKRRLSALGPGGLSRDRAGFEVRDVHYSHYGRMCPVETPEGPNIGLINSLACYARINEYGFIEAPYRKIDKTDPQNPVVTEEVVYMTADEEDNYHVAQANEQLDEEGHFVRKNVSGRYREETQEYERRMFDYMDVSPKMVFSVATALIPFLQNDDANRALMGSNMQ
;
A
#
# COMPACT_ATOMS: atom_id res chain seq x y z
N LEU A 1 -6.52 14.19 -5.44
CA LEU A 1 -6.17 15.48 -6.02
C LEU A 1 -6.46 15.55 -7.52
N GLN A 2 -6.07 14.54 -8.30
CA GLN A 2 -6.33 14.48 -9.75
C GLN A 2 -7.81 14.68 -10.09
N ASN A 3 -8.72 14.02 -9.37
CA ASN A 3 -10.17 14.17 -9.60
C ASN A 3 -10.66 15.59 -9.31
N GLN A 4 -10.16 16.24 -8.26
CA GLN A 4 -10.51 17.63 -7.95
C GLN A 4 -10.01 18.61 -9.00
N TYR A 5 -8.80 18.38 -9.51
CA TYR A 5 -8.26 19.17 -10.62
C TYR A 5 -9.13 19.01 -11.88
N ARG A 6 -9.55 17.77 -12.21
CA ARG A 6 -10.46 17.49 -13.33
C ARG A 6 -11.80 18.22 -13.19
N ILE A 7 -12.39 18.23 -11.98
CA ILE A 7 -13.63 18.98 -11.69
C ILE A 7 -13.41 20.48 -11.92
N GLY A 8 -12.28 21.01 -11.43
CA GLY A 8 -11.90 22.41 -11.63
C GLY A 8 -11.79 22.79 -13.11
N LEU A 9 -11.15 21.94 -13.91
CA LEU A 9 -11.03 22.14 -15.36
C LEU A 9 -12.38 22.05 -16.08
N SER A 10 -13.24 21.12 -15.72
CA SER A 10 -14.60 21.03 -16.32
C SER A 10 -15.46 22.26 -16.01
N ARG A 11 -15.34 22.81 -14.80
CA ARG A 11 -15.99 24.07 -14.43
C ARG A 11 -15.41 25.25 -15.23
N LEU A 12 -14.10 25.28 -15.42
CA LEU A 12 -13.44 26.29 -16.24
C LEU A 12 -13.89 26.22 -17.69
N GLU A 13 -13.91 25.02 -18.29
CA GLU A 13 -14.37 24.81 -19.65
C GLU A 13 -15.79 25.36 -19.84
N ARG A 14 -16.71 25.05 -18.92
CA ARG A 14 -18.09 25.52 -19.00
C ARG A 14 -18.16 27.07 -18.99
N VAL A 15 -17.41 27.72 -18.12
CA VAL A 15 -17.37 29.20 -18.04
C VAL A 15 -16.79 29.80 -19.31
N VAL A 16 -15.74 29.20 -19.88
CA VAL A 16 -15.16 29.66 -21.16
C VAL A 16 -16.17 29.54 -22.28
N ARG A 17 -16.87 28.41 -22.37
CA ARG A 17 -17.90 28.17 -23.40
C ARG A 17 -19.06 29.18 -23.28
N GLU A 18 -19.54 29.45 -22.06
CA GLU A 18 -20.57 30.50 -21.83
C GLU A 18 -20.09 31.88 -22.25
N ARG A 19 -18.86 32.25 -21.96
CA ARG A 19 -18.31 33.55 -22.36
C ARG A 19 -18.14 33.67 -23.87
N MET A 20 -17.73 32.61 -24.55
CA MET A 20 -17.61 32.59 -26.03
C MET A 20 -18.96 32.78 -26.72
N THR A 21 -20.08 32.38 -26.11
CA THR A 21 -21.41 32.56 -26.66
C THR A 21 -22.04 33.91 -26.36
N THR A 22 -21.64 34.57 -25.30
CA THR A 22 -22.26 35.82 -24.80
C THR A 22 -21.47 37.07 -25.09
N GLN A 23 -20.19 36.98 -25.42
CA GLN A 23 -19.33 38.15 -25.70
C GLN A 23 -19.14 38.34 -27.22
N ASP A 24 -19.01 39.60 -27.60
CA ASP A 24 -18.66 39.96 -28.98
C ASP A 24 -17.27 39.42 -29.33
N LEU A 25 -17.19 38.77 -30.50
CA LEU A 25 -15.96 38.11 -30.98
C LEU A 25 -14.85 39.11 -31.35
N GLU A 26 -15.20 40.40 -31.58
CA GLU A 26 -14.22 41.43 -31.91
C GLU A 26 -13.44 41.86 -30.68
N GLY A 27 -12.16 41.49 -30.61
CA GLY A 27 -11.24 41.90 -29.55
C GLY A 27 -11.09 40.89 -28.37
N ILE A 28 -11.64 39.69 -28.45
CA ILE A 28 -11.46 38.65 -27.45
C ILE A 28 -10.05 38.09 -27.49
N SER A 29 -9.37 38.13 -26.32
CA SER A 29 -8.09 37.44 -26.12
C SER A 29 -8.31 36.16 -25.31
N PRO A 30 -7.48 35.12 -25.47
CA PRO A 30 -7.54 33.90 -24.60
C PRO A 30 -7.45 34.22 -23.12
N GLN A 31 -6.69 35.26 -22.73
CA GLN A 31 -6.52 35.69 -21.37
C GLN A 31 -7.82 36.30 -20.76
N SER A 32 -8.66 36.94 -21.55
CA SER A 32 -9.95 37.46 -21.09
C SER A 32 -11.00 36.38 -20.90
N LEU A 33 -10.91 35.29 -21.66
CA LEU A 33 -11.83 34.15 -21.60
C LEU A 33 -11.50 33.21 -20.43
N ILE A 34 -10.21 32.96 -20.21
CA ILE A 34 -9.75 31.96 -19.22
C ILE A 34 -9.75 32.58 -17.81
N ASN A 35 -10.50 31.96 -16.91
CA ASN A 35 -10.53 32.31 -15.51
C ASN A 35 -10.08 31.14 -14.65
N ILE A 36 -8.95 31.26 -13.99
CA ILE A 36 -8.35 30.20 -13.15
C ILE A 36 -9.08 29.98 -11.82
N LYS A 37 -10.00 30.88 -11.41
CA LYS A 37 -10.69 30.81 -10.13
C LYS A 37 -11.40 29.46 -9.87
N PRO A 38 -12.11 28.83 -10.82
CA PRO A 38 -12.75 27.54 -10.60
C PRO A 38 -11.76 26.42 -10.25
N VAL A 39 -10.59 26.41 -10.88
CA VAL A 39 -9.54 25.42 -10.61
C VAL A 39 -8.93 25.66 -9.23
N THR A 40 -8.58 26.92 -8.94
CA THR A 40 -8.05 27.30 -7.62
C THR A 40 -9.04 26.99 -6.48
N ALA A 41 -10.33 27.26 -6.71
CA ALA A 41 -11.38 26.95 -5.73
C ALA A 41 -11.50 25.44 -5.48
N ALA A 42 -11.49 24.61 -6.52
CA ALA A 42 -11.56 23.16 -6.38
C ALA A 42 -10.35 22.57 -5.62
N VAL A 43 -9.14 23.09 -5.89
CA VAL A 43 -7.92 22.66 -5.18
C VAL A 43 -7.96 23.10 -3.71
N LYS A 44 -8.38 24.34 -3.44
CA LYS A 44 -8.53 24.85 -2.06
C LYS A 44 -9.59 24.08 -1.28
N GLU A 45 -10.71 23.72 -1.91
CA GLU A 45 -11.76 22.90 -1.32
C GLU A 45 -11.22 21.53 -0.90
N PHE A 46 -10.41 20.89 -1.76
CA PHE A 46 -9.78 19.62 -1.43
C PHE A 46 -8.88 19.72 -0.20
N PHE A 47 -7.95 20.67 -0.17
CA PHE A 47 -7.02 20.82 0.96
C PHE A 47 -7.67 21.30 2.26
N GLY A 48 -8.78 22.03 2.17
CA GLY A 48 -9.46 22.58 3.34
C GLY A 48 -10.55 21.70 3.94
N SER A 49 -11.17 20.81 3.15
CA SER A 49 -12.36 20.08 3.60
C SER A 49 -12.32 18.56 3.36
N SER A 50 -11.32 18.05 2.62
CA SER A 50 -11.20 16.61 2.41
C SER A 50 -10.77 15.87 3.67
N GLN A 51 -11.44 14.77 4.01
CA GLN A 51 -11.08 13.91 5.14
C GLN A 51 -9.67 13.30 5.00
N LEU A 52 -9.19 13.10 3.77
CA LEU A 52 -7.87 12.52 3.49
C LEU A 52 -6.75 13.57 3.47
N SER A 53 -7.10 14.86 3.37
CA SER A 53 -6.14 15.94 3.52
C SER A 53 -6.05 16.31 4.99
N GLN A 54 -4.99 15.87 5.65
CA GLN A 54 -4.80 15.99 7.09
C GLN A 54 -3.58 16.85 7.40
N PHE A 55 -3.58 17.45 8.60
CA PHE A 55 -2.41 18.09 9.15
C PHE A 55 -1.34 17.03 9.41
N MET A 56 -0.13 17.23 8.86
CA MET A 56 0.94 16.23 8.98
C MET A 56 1.47 16.19 10.40
N ASP A 57 1.65 14.99 10.93
CA ASP A 57 2.35 14.76 12.19
C ASP A 57 3.86 15.05 11.98
N GLN A 58 4.40 16.02 12.69
CA GLN A 58 5.78 16.51 12.54
C GLN A 58 6.58 16.46 13.83
N ASN A 59 6.22 15.64 14.81
CA ASN A 59 6.95 15.52 16.07
C ASN A 59 8.36 14.96 15.86
N ASN A 60 8.50 14.00 14.96
CA ASN A 60 9.79 13.42 14.57
C ASN A 60 9.74 12.88 13.12
N PRO A 61 10.91 12.61 12.50
CA PRO A 61 10.95 12.11 11.12
C PRO A 61 10.22 10.77 10.91
N LEU A 62 10.22 9.89 11.90
CA LEU A 62 9.50 8.61 11.82
C LEU A 62 7.99 8.82 11.78
N GLY A 63 7.46 9.73 12.60
CA GLY A 63 6.05 10.12 12.60
C GLY A 63 5.60 10.68 11.26
N GLU A 64 6.41 11.53 10.63
CA GLU A 64 6.14 12.05 9.28
C GLU A 64 6.08 10.95 8.24
N LEU A 65 7.08 10.05 8.22
CA LEU A 65 7.14 8.93 7.29
C LEU A 65 5.95 8.00 7.44
N THR A 66 5.61 7.65 8.66
CA THR A 66 4.49 6.77 8.98
C THR A 66 3.16 7.39 8.57
N HIS A 67 2.98 8.69 8.81
CA HIS A 67 1.77 9.41 8.40
C HIS A 67 1.60 9.41 6.88
N LYS A 68 2.69 9.60 6.11
CA LYS A 68 2.66 9.57 4.63
C LYS A 68 2.37 8.18 4.05
N ARG A 69 2.63 7.13 4.79
CA ARG A 69 2.43 5.73 4.39
C ARG A 69 1.14 5.11 4.95
N ARG A 70 0.25 5.94 5.50
CA ARG A 70 -1.01 5.49 6.11
C ARG A 70 -2.06 5.17 5.05
N LEU A 71 -2.76 4.05 5.26
CA LEU A 71 -3.85 3.58 4.43
C LEU A 71 -5.15 3.72 5.22
N SER A 72 -6.16 4.39 4.65
CA SER A 72 -7.46 4.58 5.29
C SER A 72 -8.56 3.89 4.49
N ALA A 73 -9.39 3.09 5.15
CA ALA A 73 -10.61 2.56 4.57
C ALA A 73 -11.77 3.58 4.58
N LEU A 74 -11.59 4.71 5.27
CA LEU A 74 -12.57 5.79 5.41
C LEU A 74 -12.39 6.84 4.31
N GLY A 75 -13.41 7.68 4.12
CA GLY A 75 -13.36 8.81 3.22
C GLY A 75 -14.23 8.65 1.98
N PRO A 76 -14.08 9.55 0.98
CA PRO A 76 -14.87 9.51 -0.25
C PRO A 76 -14.67 8.20 -1.02
N GLY A 77 -15.76 7.46 -1.26
CA GLY A 77 -15.72 6.14 -1.90
C GLY A 77 -15.33 4.98 -0.99
N GLY A 78 -15.06 5.25 0.30
CA GLY A 78 -14.72 4.25 1.30
C GLY A 78 -15.89 3.89 2.23
N LEU A 79 -15.55 3.27 3.36
CA LEU A 79 -16.50 2.84 4.38
C LEU A 79 -16.84 3.99 5.36
N SER A 80 -17.98 3.86 6.04
CA SER A 80 -18.28 4.64 7.24
C SER A 80 -18.01 3.78 8.49
N ARG A 81 -17.60 4.42 9.60
CA ARG A 81 -17.30 3.71 10.86
C ARG A 81 -18.46 2.84 11.34
N ASP A 82 -19.68 3.34 11.22
CA ASP A 82 -20.90 2.68 11.72
C ASP A 82 -21.28 1.45 10.88
N ARG A 83 -20.82 1.39 9.63
CA ARG A 83 -21.08 0.28 8.69
C ARG A 83 -19.93 -0.72 8.61
N ALA A 84 -18.83 -0.44 9.26
CA ALA A 84 -17.65 -1.32 9.26
C ALA A 84 -17.82 -2.44 10.29
N GLY A 85 -18.15 -3.64 9.82
CA GLY A 85 -18.20 -4.86 10.64
C GLY A 85 -16.80 -5.40 10.97
N PHE A 86 -16.76 -6.58 11.61
CA PHE A 86 -15.51 -7.24 11.97
C PHE A 86 -14.71 -7.69 10.74
N GLU A 87 -15.35 -8.17 9.70
CA GLU A 87 -14.70 -8.71 8.50
C GLU A 87 -13.75 -7.71 7.83
N VAL A 88 -14.14 -6.42 7.76
CA VAL A 88 -13.30 -5.37 7.14
C VAL A 88 -12.19 -4.87 8.06
N ARG A 89 -12.21 -5.24 9.33
CA ARG A 89 -11.21 -4.87 10.35
C ARG A 89 -10.19 -5.96 10.60
N ASP A 90 -10.46 -7.17 10.14
CA ASP A 90 -9.59 -8.32 10.31
C ASP A 90 -8.38 -8.27 9.38
N VAL A 91 -7.35 -9.03 9.74
CA VAL A 91 -6.19 -9.24 8.90
C VAL A 91 -6.47 -10.39 7.93
N HIS A 92 -6.48 -10.07 6.64
CA HIS A 92 -6.66 -11.05 5.58
C HIS A 92 -5.30 -11.56 5.09
N TYR A 93 -5.20 -12.78 4.55
CA TYR A 93 -3.94 -13.32 4.05
C TYR A 93 -3.30 -12.44 2.94
N SER A 94 -4.11 -11.74 2.14
CA SER A 94 -3.63 -10.82 1.11
C SER A 94 -2.89 -9.58 1.66
N HIS A 95 -2.96 -9.35 2.97
CA HIS A 95 -2.22 -8.27 3.63
C HIS A 95 -0.72 -8.58 3.75
N TYR A 96 -0.34 -9.86 3.63
CA TYR A 96 1.05 -10.28 3.77
C TYR A 96 1.98 -9.53 2.83
N GLY A 97 3.00 -8.87 3.39
CA GLY A 97 3.95 -8.06 2.64
C GLY A 97 3.41 -6.74 2.07
N ARG A 98 2.12 -6.43 2.26
CA ARG A 98 1.42 -5.25 1.72
C ARG A 98 0.97 -4.29 2.80
N MET A 99 0.22 -4.78 3.77
CA MET A 99 -0.26 -3.99 4.91
C MET A 99 0.24 -4.59 6.22
N CYS A 100 0.75 -3.74 7.11
CA CYS A 100 1.22 -4.18 8.42
C CYS A 100 0.05 -4.76 9.23
N PRO A 101 0.16 -5.98 9.78
CA PRO A 101 -0.88 -6.58 10.59
C PRO A 101 -0.97 -6.01 12.00
N VAL A 102 0.05 -5.28 12.44
CA VAL A 102 0.21 -4.81 13.82
C VAL A 102 -0.11 -3.32 13.96
N GLU A 103 0.40 -2.48 13.07
CA GLU A 103 0.24 -1.03 13.18
C GLU A 103 -1.17 -0.59 12.76
N THR A 104 -2.04 -0.40 13.74
CA THR A 104 -3.40 0.13 13.58
C THR A 104 -3.79 0.90 14.83
N PRO A 105 -4.64 1.94 14.77
CA PRO A 105 -5.11 2.64 15.94
C PRO A 105 -5.88 1.71 16.90
N GLU A 106 -5.86 2.05 18.18
CA GLU A 106 -6.75 1.47 19.15
C GLU A 106 -8.10 2.23 19.14
N GLY A 107 -9.20 1.52 19.42
CA GLY A 107 -10.52 2.13 19.52
C GLY A 107 -11.37 2.01 18.24
N PRO A 108 -12.26 3.00 17.95
CA PRO A 108 -13.28 2.88 16.89
C PRO A 108 -12.71 2.69 15.48
N ASN A 109 -11.48 3.12 15.25
CA ASN A 109 -10.80 3.05 13.93
C ASN A 109 -9.92 1.81 13.78
N ILE A 110 -9.92 0.88 14.72
CA ILE A 110 -9.11 -0.34 14.64
C ILE A 110 -9.42 -1.10 13.34
N GLY A 111 -8.37 -1.52 12.64
CA GLY A 111 -8.46 -2.23 11.38
C GLY A 111 -8.93 -1.39 10.17
N LEU A 112 -9.41 -0.17 10.37
CA LEU A 112 -9.84 0.74 9.29
C LEU A 112 -8.72 1.68 8.84
N ILE A 113 -7.75 1.92 9.70
CA ILE A 113 -6.56 2.71 9.42
C ILE A 113 -5.36 1.81 9.61
N ASN A 114 -4.63 1.58 8.53
CA ASN A 114 -3.49 0.67 8.48
C ASN A 114 -2.26 1.40 7.93
N SER A 115 -1.12 0.75 7.97
CA SER A 115 0.12 1.27 7.40
C SER A 115 0.66 0.35 6.33
N LEU A 116 1.24 0.95 5.30
CA LEU A 116 1.91 0.23 4.22
C LEU A 116 3.14 -0.50 4.76
N ALA A 117 3.32 -1.76 4.39
CA ALA A 117 4.49 -2.55 4.78
C ALA A 117 5.79 -1.95 4.21
N CYS A 118 6.93 -2.26 4.83
CA CYS A 118 8.23 -1.63 4.53
C CYS A 118 8.59 -1.63 3.06
N TYR A 119 8.45 -2.76 2.39
CA TYR A 119 8.86 -2.95 0.99
C TYR A 119 7.72 -2.85 -0.01
N ALA A 120 6.48 -2.68 0.47
CA ALA A 120 5.31 -2.57 -0.38
C ALA A 120 5.30 -1.23 -1.15
N ARG A 121 4.75 -1.27 -2.33
CA ARG A 121 4.51 -0.10 -3.18
C ARG A 121 3.09 -0.14 -3.76
N ILE A 122 2.64 0.99 -4.25
CA ILE A 122 1.35 1.11 -4.96
C ILE A 122 1.64 1.21 -6.45
N ASN A 123 0.99 0.38 -7.27
CA ASN A 123 1.13 0.39 -8.72
C ASN A 123 0.31 1.52 -9.37
N GLU A 124 0.40 1.64 -10.69
CA GLU A 124 -0.31 2.66 -11.47
C GLU A 124 -1.85 2.52 -11.43
N TYR A 125 -2.35 1.33 -11.13
CA TYR A 125 -3.79 1.04 -10.97
C TYR A 125 -4.31 1.27 -9.55
N GLY A 126 -3.43 1.53 -8.58
CA GLY A 126 -3.77 1.75 -7.17
C GLY A 126 -3.75 0.49 -6.31
N PHE A 127 -3.32 -0.67 -6.83
CA PHE A 127 -3.13 -1.89 -6.06
C PHE A 127 -1.80 -1.89 -5.32
N ILE A 128 -1.77 -2.52 -4.16
CA ILE A 128 -0.55 -2.68 -3.37
C ILE A 128 0.19 -3.92 -3.84
N GLU A 129 1.47 -3.76 -4.16
CA GLU A 129 2.37 -4.81 -4.59
C GLU A 129 3.43 -5.08 -3.54
N ALA A 130 3.83 -6.35 -3.41
CA ALA A 130 4.92 -6.78 -2.56
C ALA A 130 6.07 -7.35 -3.40
N PRO A 131 7.34 -7.21 -2.97
CA PRO A 131 8.49 -7.73 -3.69
C PRO A 131 8.76 -9.18 -3.31
N TYR A 132 9.13 -9.99 -4.31
CA TYR A 132 9.53 -11.39 -4.16
C TYR A 132 10.75 -11.69 -5.01
N ARG A 133 11.63 -12.55 -4.53
CA ARG A 133 12.76 -13.08 -5.29
C ARG A 133 12.28 -14.23 -6.16
N LYS A 134 12.62 -14.19 -7.44
CA LYS A 134 12.26 -15.22 -8.40
C LYS A 134 13.12 -16.47 -8.21
N ILE A 135 12.52 -17.63 -8.38
CA ILE A 135 13.20 -18.91 -8.36
C ILE A 135 13.35 -19.42 -9.79
N ASP A 136 14.59 -19.72 -10.18
CA ASP A 136 14.88 -20.36 -11.46
C ASP A 136 14.70 -21.87 -11.34
N LYS A 137 13.85 -22.43 -12.20
CA LYS A 137 13.51 -23.86 -12.30
C LYS A 137 14.14 -24.53 -13.52
N THR A 138 15.25 -24.03 -14.01
CA THR A 138 15.98 -24.67 -15.15
C THR A 138 16.32 -26.11 -14.80
N ASP A 139 16.72 -26.40 -13.56
CA ASP A 139 16.76 -27.73 -12.98
C ASP A 139 15.57 -27.91 -11.99
N PRO A 140 14.52 -28.65 -12.38
CA PRO A 140 13.36 -28.86 -11.51
C PRO A 140 13.67 -29.60 -10.20
N GLN A 141 14.76 -30.36 -10.14
CA GLN A 141 15.15 -31.09 -8.92
C GLN A 141 15.91 -30.18 -7.94
N ASN A 142 16.52 -29.11 -8.44
CA ASN A 142 17.39 -28.26 -7.65
C ASN A 142 17.16 -26.76 -8.01
N PRO A 143 16.00 -26.20 -7.69
CA PRO A 143 15.67 -24.80 -8.02
C PRO A 143 16.62 -23.84 -7.31
N VAL A 144 16.96 -22.73 -7.99
CA VAL A 144 17.89 -21.68 -7.51
C VAL A 144 17.12 -20.41 -7.23
N VAL A 145 17.29 -19.84 -6.05
CA VAL A 145 16.76 -18.50 -5.71
C VAL A 145 17.66 -17.45 -6.34
N THR A 146 17.09 -16.64 -7.25
CA THR A 146 17.83 -15.59 -7.94
C THR A 146 17.80 -14.28 -7.16
N GLU A 147 18.61 -13.31 -7.57
CA GLU A 147 18.56 -11.94 -7.06
C GLU A 147 17.51 -11.07 -7.76
N GLU A 148 16.87 -11.60 -8.79
CA GLU A 148 15.81 -10.90 -9.52
C GLU A 148 14.59 -10.71 -8.61
N VAL A 149 14.20 -9.44 -8.39
CA VAL A 149 13.04 -9.08 -7.56
C VAL A 149 11.89 -8.69 -8.46
N VAL A 150 10.76 -9.37 -8.28
CA VAL A 150 9.51 -9.11 -8.99
C VAL A 150 8.48 -8.58 -7.98
N TYR A 151 7.79 -7.50 -8.35
CA TYR A 151 6.66 -6.99 -7.57
C TYR A 151 5.38 -7.58 -8.13
N MET A 152 4.53 -8.09 -7.25
CA MET A 152 3.24 -8.64 -7.66
C MET A 152 2.13 -8.28 -6.68
N THR A 153 0.92 -8.19 -7.22
CA THR A 153 -0.32 -7.98 -6.48
C THR A 153 -0.75 -9.27 -5.78
N ALA A 154 -1.75 -9.20 -4.89
CA ALA A 154 -2.19 -10.36 -4.14
C ALA A 154 -2.83 -11.45 -5.02
N ASP A 155 -3.59 -11.03 -6.03
CA ASP A 155 -4.23 -11.93 -7.01
C ASP A 155 -3.21 -12.65 -7.91
N GLU A 156 -2.11 -11.99 -8.25
CA GLU A 156 -0.99 -12.62 -8.96
C GLU A 156 -0.28 -13.65 -8.07
N GLU A 157 -0.02 -13.29 -6.80
CA GLU A 157 0.62 -14.16 -5.81
C GLU A 157 -0.17 -15.46 -5.57
N ASP A 158 -1.49 -15.41 -5.62
CA ASP A 158 -2.38 -16.56 -5.42
C ASP A 158 -2.13 -17.73 -6.38
N ASN A 159 -1.41 -17.49 -7.47
CA ASN A 159 -1.07 -18.51 -8.46
C ASN A 159 0.25 -19.23 -8.16
N TYR A 160 1.03 -18.77 -7.17
CA TYR A 160 2.39 -19.21 -6.93
C TYR A 160 2.62 -19.71 -5.50
N HIS A 161 3.56 -20.64 -5.36
CA HIS A 161 4.09 -21.04 -4.05
C HIS A 161 5.25 -20.13 -3.68
N VAL A 162 5.18 -19.53 -2.50
CA VAL A 162 6.18 -18.57 -2.02
C VAL A 162 6.87 -19.12 -0.78
N ALA A 163 8.20 -19.24 -0.83
CA ALA A 163 9.02 -19.69 0.28
C ALA A 163 9.26 -18.54 1.29
N GLN A 164 9.41 -18.88 2.55
CA GLN A 164 9.73 -17.91 3.60
C GLN A 164 11.18 -17.44 3.48
N ALA A 165 11.42 -16.15 3.84
CA ALA A 165 12.73 -15.51 3.73
C ALA A 165 13.80 -16.07 4.67
N ASN A 166 13.40 -16.78 5.73
CA ASN A 166 14.31 -17.36 6.73
C ASN A 166 14.79 -18.78 6.40
N GLU A 167 14.35 -19.34 5.28
CA GLU A 167 14.85 -20.65 4.83
C GLU A 167 16.33 -20.57 4.44
N GLN A 168 17.05 -21.64 4.79
CA GLN A 168 18.49 -21.70 4.55
C GLN A 168 18.78 -22.00 3.08
N LEU A 169 19.60 -21.14 2.49
CA LEU A 169 20.16 -21.31 1.15
C LEU A 169 21.66 -21.64 1.26
N ASP A 170 22.17 -22.38 0.30
CA ASP A 170 23.61 -22.58 0.12
C ASP A 170 24.27 -21.38 -0.59
N GLU A 171 25.58 -21.45 -0.83
CA GLU A 171 26.34 -20.39 -1.51
C GLU A 171 25.90 -20.17 -2.97
N GLU A 172 25.30 -21.16 -3.58
CA GLU A 172 24.80 -21.13 -4.96
C GLU A 172 23.32 -20.70 -5.06
N GLY A 173 22.64 -20.53 -3.91
CA GLY A 173 21.25 -20.12 -3.84
C GLY A 173 20.23 -21.25 -3.87
N HIS A 174 20.63 -22.49 -3.67
CA HIS A 174 19.73 -23.64 -3.57
C HIS A 174 19.21 -23.82 -2.15
N PHE A 175 17.99 -24.35 -2.01
CA PHE A 175 17.44 -24.74 -0.72
C PHE A 175 18.20 -25.93 -0.14
N VAL A 176 18.70 -25.80 1.07
CA VAL A 176 19.44 -26.85 1.79
C VAL A 176 18.50 -28.01 2.14
N ARG A 177 17.25 -27.69 2.52
CA ARG A 177 16.23 -28.67 2.89
C ARG A 177 15.45 -29.15 1.66
N LYS A 178 14.99 -30.41 1.69
CA LYS A 178 14.08 -30.96 0.69
C LYS A 178 12.67 -30.38 0.84
N ASN A 179 12.20 -30.26 2.10
CA ASN A 179 10.94 -29.64 2.44
C ASN A 179 11.23 -28.25 3.00
N VAL A 180 10.55 -27.25 2.51
CA VAL A 180 10.76 -25.84 2.75
C VAL A 180 9.44 -25.24 3.25
N SER A 181 9.52 -24.41 4.26
CA SER A 181 8.34 -23.68 4.76
C SER A 181 7.93 -22.59 3.78
N GLY A 182 6.67 -22.56 3.46
CA GLY A 182 6.13 -21.56 2.55
C GLY A 182 4.63 -21.44 2.65
N ARG A 183 4.08 -20.60 1.80
CA ARG A 183 2.64 -20.37 1.72
C ARG A 183 2.14 -20.51 0.28
N TYR A 184 0.92 -20.96 0.18
CA TYR A 184 0.14 -20.98 -1.04
C TYR A 184 -1.26 -20.48 -0.68
N ARG A 185 -1.64 -19.30 -1.19
CA ARG A 185 -2.87 -18.61 -0.80
C ARG A 185 -2.95 -18.41 0.72
N GLU A 186 -3.95 -18.99 1.36
CA GLU A 186 -4.24 -18.93 2.79
C GLU A 186 -3.45 -19.96 3.63
N GLU A 187 -2.97 -21.02 2.97
CA GLU A 187 -2.31 -22.15 3.63
C GLU A 187 -0.81 -21.89 3.81
N THR A 188 -0.33 -22.07 5.05
CA THR A 188 1.10 -22.05 5.38
C THR A 188 1.50 -23.44 5.86
N GLN A 189 2.37 -24.11 5.10
CA GLN A 189 2.88 -25.44 5.42
C GLN A 189 4.23 -25.71 4.76
N GLU A 190 4.77 -26.90 4.99
CA GLU A 190 5.98 -27.35 4.31
C GLU A 190 5.64 -28.00 2.96
N TYR A 191 6.29 -27.52 1.91
CA TYR A 191 6.19 -28.05 0.56
C TYR A 191 7.55 -28.54 0.07
N GLU A 192 7.56 -29.43 -0.91
CA GLU A 192 8.80 -29.81 -1.59
C GLU A 192 9.43 -28.59 -2.29
N ARG A 193 10.75 -28.42 -2.18
CA ARG A 193 11.49 -27.26 -2.75
C ARG A 193 11.22 -27.02 -4.25
N ARG A 194 10.89 -28.05 -5.02
CA ARG A 194 10.57 -27.95 -6.46
C ARG A 194 9.24 -27.23 -6.75
N MET A 195 8.36 -27.11 -5.77
CA MET A 195 7.06 -26.46 -5.95
C MET A 195 7.15 -24.94 -5.92
N PHE A 196 8.16 -24.37 -5.27
CA PHE A 196 8.28 -22.95 -5.11
C PHE A 196 8.63 -22.20 -6.38
N ASP A 197 7.95 -21.07 -6.61
CA ASP A 197 8.15 -20.16 -7.73
C ASP A 197 8.86 -18.88 -7.30
N TYR A 198 8.63 -18.47 -6.06
CA TYR A 198 9.19 -17.25 -5.49
C TYR A 198 9.61 -17.47 -4.03
N MET A 199 10.41 -16.53 -3.53
CA MET A 199 10.81 -16.47 -2.12
C MET A 199 10.65 -15.04 -1.61
N ASP A 200 10.26 -14.90 -0.35
CA ASP A 200 10.21 -13.60 0.33
C ASP A 200 11.59 -12.93 0.33
N VAL A 201 11.62 -11.62 0.14
CA VAL A 201 12.87 -10.84 0.13
C VAL A 201 13.48 -10.75 1.54
N SER A 202 12.64 -10.52 2.55
CA SER A 202 13.07 -10.37 3.94
C SER A 202 11.91 -10.64 4.90
N PRO A 203 12.16 -11.15 6.11
CA PRO A 203 11.12 -11.27 7.14
C PRO A 203 10.51 -9.92 7.55
N LYS A 204 11.26 -8.83 7.39
CA LYS A 204 10.79 -7.46 7.69
C LYS A 204 9.73 -6.95 6.73
N MET A 205 9.54 -7.61 5.59
CA MET A 205 8.53 -7.19 4.60
C MET A 205 7.10 -7.27 5.11
N VAL A 206 6.84 -8.05 6.16
CA VAL A 206 5.51 -8.22 6.74
C VAL A 206 5.04 -6.96 7.49
N PHE A 207 5.98 -6.22 8.07
CA PHE A 207 5.71 -5.13 8.99
C PHE A 207 5.92 -3.76 8.36
N SER A 208 5.25 -2.74 8.94
CA SER A 208 5.51 -1.33 8.60
C SER A 208 6.88 -0.88 9.12
N VAL A 209 7.32 0.29 8.68
CA VAL A 209 8.61 0.86 9.11
C VAL A 209 8.67 1.04 10.63
N ALA A 210 7.62 1.59 11.24
CA ALA A 210 7.58 1.80 12.69
C ALA A 210 7.64 0.48 13.47
N THR A 211 6.87 -0.51 13.05
CA THR A 211 6.86 -1.83 13.68
C THR A 211 8.20 -2.56 13.51
N ALA A 212 8.81 -2.44 12.34
CA ALA A 212 10.12 -3.07 12.06
C ALA A 212 11.28 -2.48 12.87
N LEU A 213 11.11 -1.30 13.45
CA LEU A 213 12.10 -0.65 14.33
C LEU A 213 12.00 -1.09 15.79
N ILE A 214 10.97 -1.82 16.17
CA ILE A 214 10.85 -2.37 17.53
C ILE A 214 11.91 -3.47 17.74
N PRO A 215 12.83 -3.31 18.70
CA PRO A 215 13.85 -4.31 18.95
C PRO A 215 13.23 -5.58 19.55
N PHE A 216 13.71 -6.75 19.15
CA PHE A 216 13.23 -8.06 19.61
C PHE A 216 11.72 -8.28 19.40
N LEU A 217 11.18 -7.74 18.33
CA LEU A 217 9.75 -7.83 18.00
C LEU A 217 9.21 -9.27 18.00
N GLN A 218 10.02 -10.24 17.59
CA GLN A 218 9.67 -11.66 17.58
C GLN A 218 9.35 -12.23 18.97
N ASN A 219 9.78 -11.58 20.04
CA ASN A 219 9.54 -11.99 21.43
C ASN A 219 8.36 -11.22 22.07
N ASP A 220 7.82 -10.22 21.37
CA ASP A 220 6.74 -9.38 21.90
C ASP A 220 5.38 -9.97 21.58
N ASP A 221 4.43 -9.75 22.50
CA ASP A 221 3.02 -9.99 22.22
C ASP A 221 2.47 -8.96 21.21
N ALA A 222 1.58 -9.43 20.34
CA ALA A 222 1.01 -8.59 19.28
C ALA A 222 0.31 -7.32 19.82
N ASN A 223 -0.38 -7.41 20.96
CA ASN A 223 -1.03 -6.28 21.60
C ASN A 223 -0.03 -5.21 22.05
N ARG A 224 1.11 -5.64 22.60
CA ARG A 224 2.17 -4.71 23.04
C ARG A 224 2.92 -4.12 21.87
N ALA A 225 3.14 -4.89 20.81
CA ALA A 225 3.73 -4.41 19.56
C ALA A 225 2.83 -3.36 18.87
N LEU A 226 1.52 -3.52 18.90
CA LEU A 226 0.55 -2.53 18.43
C LEU A 226 0.68 -1.22 19.21
N MET A 227 0.72 -1.29 20.54
CA MET A 227 0.92 -0.10 21.37
C MET A 227 2.26 0.57 21.08
N GLY A 228 3.35 -0.21 20.98
CA GLY A 228 4.68 0.29 20.67
C GLY A 228 4.78 0.97 19.31
N SER A 229 4.16 0.41 18.29
CA SER A 229 4.14 0.99 16.92
C SER A 229 3.40 2.33 16.85
N ASN A 230 2.45 2.57 17.74
CA ASN A 230 1.68 3.83 17.81
C ASN A 230 2.35 4.89 18.71
N MET A 231 3.39 4.56 19.45
CA MET A 231 4.14 5.47 20.34
C MET A 231 5.36 6.10 19.64
N GLN A 232 5.21 6.61 18.45
CA GLN A 232 6.31 7.18 17.64
C GLN A 232 6.71 8.57 18.11
#